data_6f7e06d94760c5ecc4669d93a1f70a8e
#
_entry.id   6f7e06d94760c5ecc4669d93a1f70a8e
#
_cell.length_a   1.000
_cell.length_b   1.000
_cell.length_c   1.000
_cell.angle_alpha   90.00
_cell.angle_beta   90.00
_cell.angle_gamma   90.00
#
_symmetry.space_group_name_H-M   'P 1'
#
loop_
_entity.id
_entity.type
_entity.pdbx_description
1 polymer ?
#
loop_
_entity_poly.entity_id
_entity_poly.type
_entity_poly.pdbx_seq_one_letter_code
_entity_poly.pdbx_strand_id
1 'polypeptide(L)'
;MENGILHVDMNNFYASVETLFAPEYRDVPMAVAGDKESRHGIILAKNMLAKKMGVQTAEPIWQAMRKCPGLQLVKPHRERYAEYSRMAQEIYCRFTDLVEPFSLDECWLDVYGSERLFGDGEQIAQQIRRTVKKELGLTVSIGVSYNKVFAKLGSDYKKPDAVTVFGREQMEAIIWKLPAQALLFVGPHTGKTLEKFGIHTIGDIARMELPAMRRMLGRAGEALWTYANGLDTSPVAAAGAAEPPKTIG
;
A
#
# COMPACT_ATOMS: atom_id res chain seq x y z
N MET A 1 -24.56 -0.28 2.26
CA MET A 1 -23.12 -0.04 2.67
C MET A 1 -22.68 1.31 2.13
N GLU A 2 -22.02 2.14 2.92
CA GLU A 2 -21.55 3.46 2.49
C GLU A 2 -20.10 3.41 1.99
N ASN A 3 -19.27 2.54 2.58
CA ASN A 3 -17.87 2.34 2.24
C ASN A 3 -17.62 0.87 1.90
N GLY A 4 -17.52 0.54 0.63
CA GLY A 4 -17.39 -0.83 0.13
C GLY A 4 -16.17 -1.08 -0.75
N ILE A 5 -15.27 -0.10 -0.89
CA ILE A 5 -13.98 -0.28 -1.57
C ILE A 5 -12.89 -0.49 -0.51
N LEU A 6 -12.23 -1.63 -0.57
CA LEU A 6 -11.10 -1.97 0.28
C LEU A 6 -9.80 -1.89 -0.50
N HIS A 7 -8.73 -1.46 0.17
CA HIS A 7 -7.37 -1.66 -0.29
C HIS A 7 -6.61 -2.46 0.76
N VAL A 8 -6.13 -3.64 0.37
CA VAL A 8 -5.37 -4.56 1.23
C VAL A 8 -3.89 -4.47 0.87
N ASP A 9 -3.02 -4.33 1.88
CA ASP A 9 -1.57 -4.20 1.72
C ASP A 9 -0.87 -5.11 2.74
N MET A 10 -0.07 -6.07 2.27
CA MET A 10 0.65 -7.02 3.13
C MET A 10 1.87 -6.35 3.76
N ASN A 11 1.93 -6.37 5.10
CA ASN A 11 2.96 -5.66 5.85
C ASN A 11 4.34 -6.28 5.68
N ASN A 12 5.33 -5.46 5.25
CA ASN A 12 6.72 -5.88 5.05
C ASN A 12 6.84 -7.17 4.22
N PHE A 13 6.05 -7.33 3.20
CA PHE A 13 5.68 -8.58 2.55
C PHE A 13 6.85 -9.55 2.38
N TYR A 14 7.88 -9.23 1.59
CA TYR A 14 9.00 -10.14 1.35
C TYR A 14 9.71 -10.52 2.65
N ALA A 15 9.95 -9.55 3.53
CA ALA A 15 10.61 -9.82 4.81
C ALA A 15 9.75 -10.71 5.71
N SER A 16 8.43 -10.51 5.71
CA SER A 16 7.50 -11.34 6.47
C SER A 16 7.45 -12.77 5.94
N VAL A 17 7.41 -12.96 4.61
CA VAL A 17 7.46 -14.30 3.99
C VAL A 17 8.78 -15.00 4.34
N GLU A 18 9.93 -14.34 4.20
CA GLU A 18 11.22 -14.97 4.55
C GLU A 18 11.27 -15.40 6.03
N THR A 19 10.68 -14.61 6.93
CA THR A 19 10.62 -14.95 8.36
C THR A 19 9.76 -16.20 8.65
N LEU A 20 8.80 -16.55 7.79
CA LEU A 20 8.04 -17.80 7.93
C LEU A 20 8.92 -19.02 7.67
N PHE A 21 9.87 -18.94 6.74
CA PHE A 21 10.79 -20.03 6.40
C PHE A 21 12.06 -20.04 7.24
N ALA A 22 12.44 -18.90 7.81
CA ALA A 22 13.62 -18.74 8.65
C ALA A 22 13.26 -17.92 9.91
N PRO A 23 12.63 -18.57 10.92
CA PRO A 23 12.13 -17.92 12.13
C PRO A 23 13.20 -17.18 12.96
N GLU A 24 14.47 -17.54 12.79
CA GLU A 24 15.62 -16.87 13.41
C GLU A 24 15.73 -15.38 13.05
N TYR A 25 15.16 -14.96 11.92
CA TYR A 25 15.11 -13.55 11.52
C TYR A 25 14.00 -12.73 12.20
N ARG A 26 13.16 -13.37 13.03
CA ARG A 26 12.03 -12.69 13.68
C ARG A 26 12.50 -11.61 14.65
N ASP A 27 13.55 -11.91 15.41
CA ASP A 27 14.00 -11.10 16.53
C ASP A 27 15.30 -10.33 16.25
N VAL A 28 15.74 -10.29 15.00
CA VAL A 28 16.92 -9.55 14.54
C VAL A 28 16.56 -8.59 13.40
N PRO A 29 17.27 -7.46 13.25
CA PRO A 29 17.09 -6.60 12.07
C PRO A 29 17.41 -7.37 10.80
N MET A 30 16.44 -7.44 9.88
CA MET A 30 16.58 -8.20 8.63
C MET A 30 16.04 -7.40 7.44
N ALA A 31 16.68 -7.56 6.30
CA ALA A 31 16.23 -7.03 5.03
C ALA A 31 16.42 -8.04 3.90
N VAL A 32 15.44 -8.10 3.01
CA VAL A 32 15.57 -8.78 1.72
C VAL A 32 16.27 -7.81 0.77
N ALA A 33 17.36 -8.26 0.16
CA ALA A 33 18.17 -7.43 -0.70
C ALA A 33 18.69 -8.20 -1.91
N GLY A 34 19.02 -7.50 -2.97
CA GLY A 34 19.74 -8.03 -4.10
C GLY A 34 21.14 -8.54 -3.72
N ASP A 35 21.95 -8.87 -4.72
CA ASP A 35 23.29 -9.41 -4.47
C ASP A 35 24.18 -8.37 -3.75
N LYS A 36 24.73 -8.78 -2.60
CA LYS A 36 25.63 -7.98 -1.77
C LYS A 36 26.95 -7.64 -2.50
N GLU A 37 27.40 -8.51 -3.40
CA GLU A 37 28.61 -8.31 -4.17
C GLU A 37 28.41 -7.35 -5.35
N SER A 38 27.16 -7.15 -5.75
CA SER A 38 26.80 -6.14 -6.73
C SER A 38 26.86 -4.73 -6.12
N ARG A 39 27.68 -3.85 -6.69
CA ARG A 39 27.76 -2.42 -6.28
C ARG A 39 26.41 -1.70 -6.35
N HIS A 40 25.42 -2.28 -7.01
CA HIS A 40 24.07 -1.75 -7.25
C HIS A 40 22.98 -2.47 -6.46
N GLY A 41 23.36 -3.34 -5.51
CA GLY A 41 22.39 -4.03 -4.64
C GLY A 41 21.60 -3.04 -3.79
N ILE A 42 20.27 -3.14 -3.81
CA ILE A 42 19.35 -2.31 -3.03
C ILE A 42 18.51 -3.15 -2.07
N ILE A 43 18.00 -2.51 -1.04
CA ILE A 43 17.02 -3.08 -0.11
C ILE A 43 15.66 -3.17 -0.81
N LEU A 44 15.11 -4.39 -0.93
CA LEU A 44 13.81 -4.65 -1.51
C LEU A 44 12.69 -4.57 -0.47
N ALA A 45 12.92 -5.18 0.70
CA ALA A 45 12.00 -5.13 1.83
C ALA A 45 12.79 -5.25 3.14
N LYS A 46 12.17 -4.91 4.26
CA LYS A 46 12.79 -4.97 5.59
C LYS A 46 11.77 -5.28 6.65
N ASN A 47 12.20 -5.92 7.74
CA ASN A 47 11.33 -6.11 8.89
C ASN A 47 11.23 -4.83 9.76
N MET A 48 10.34 -4.86 10.74
CA MET A 48 10.10 -3.70 11.62
C MET A 48 11.32 -3.31 12.45
N LEU A 49 12.20 -4.26 12.79
CA LEU A 49 13.42 -3.97 13.55
C LEU A 49 14.41 -3.17 12.70
N ALA A 50 14.66 -3.59 11.46
CA ALA A 50 15.49 -2.83 10.53
C ALA A 50 14.88 -1.45 10.19
N LYS A 51 13.54 -1.37 10.06
CA LYS A 51 12.82 -0.10 9.86
C LYS A 51 13.04 0.89 11.02
N LYS A 52 13.00 0.43 12.26
CA LYS A 52 13.28 1.24 13.47
C LYS A 52 14.72 1.77 13.49
N MET A 53 15.67 1.04 12.89
CA MET A 53 17.07 1.47 12.75
C MET A 53 17.27 2.43 11.55
N GLY A 54 16.19 2.84 10.87
CA GLY A 54 16.24 3.82 9.78
C GLY A 54 16.57 3.23 8.40
N VAL A 55 16.56 1.89 8.26
CA VAL A 55 16.73 1.23 6.95
C VAL A 55 15.52 1.54 6.06
N GLN A 56 15.78 1.92 4.80
CA GLN A 56 14.76 2.31 3.82
C GLN A 56 14.70 1.33 2.65
N THR A 57 13.53 1.15 2.07
CA THR A 57 13.37 0.43 0.79
C THR A 57 13.98 1.27 -0.34
N ALA A 58 14.53 0.59 -1.34
CA ALA A 58 15.24 1.16 -2.48
C ALA A 58 16.57 1.87 -2.16
N GLU A 59 17.03 1.90 -0.88
CA GLU A 59 18.36 2.42 -0.59
C GLU A 59 19.46 1.38 -0.89
N PRO A 60 20.68 1.81 -1.22
CA PRO A 60 21.82 0.92 -1.40
C PRO A 60 22.14 0.13 -0.13
N ILE A 61 22.53 -1.13 -0.28
CA ILE A 61 22.86 -2.04 0.84
C ILE A 61 23.91 -1.42 1.78
N TRP A 62 24.94 -0.78 1.25
CA TRP A 62 26.00 -0.17 2.06
C TRP A 62 25.47 0.97 2.97
N GLN A 63 24.47 1.73 2.53
CA GLN A 63 23.81 2.75 3.36
C GLN A 63 22.99 2.12 4.47
N ALA A 64 22.23 1.08 4.15
CA ALA A 64 21.45 0.32 5.13
C ALA A 64 22.36 -0.27 6.22
N MET A 65 23.48 -0.89 5.85
CA MET A 65 24.45 -1.47 6.79
C MET A 65 25.14 -0.42 7.67
N ARG A 66 25.34 0.81 7.18
CA ARG A 66 25.86 1.91 8.01
C ARG A 66 24.85 2.35 9.09
N LYS A 67 23.56 2.34 8.79
CA LYS A 67 22.50 2.67 9.74
C LYS A 67 22.24 1.52 10.73
N CYS A 68 22.41 0.29 10.27
CA CYS A 68 22.15 -0.93 11.03
C CYS A 68 23.30 -1.93 10.84
N PRO A 69 24.43 -1.83 11.61
CA PRO A 69 25.61 -2.70 11.44
C PRO A 69 25.30 -4.20 11.62
N GLY A 70 24.27 -4.55 12.41
CA GLY A 70 23.81 -5.93 12.63
C GLY A 70 22.75 -6.43 11.64
N LEU A 71 22.52 -5.70 10.53
CA LEU A 71 21.51 -6.05 9.56
C LEU A 71 21.80 -7.39 8.88
N GLN A 72 20.86 -8.33 9.03
CA GLN A 72 20.89 -9.61 8.32
C GLN A 72 20.32 -9.41 6.91
N LEU A 73 21.09 -9.81 5.89
CA LEU A 73 20.68 -9.71 4.49
C LEU A 73 20.26 -11.08 3.99
N VAL A 74 19.05 -11.16 3.43
CA VAL A 74 18.46 -12.37 2.87
C VAL A 74 18.26 -12.18 1.38
N LYS A 75 18.64 -13.20 0.58
CA LYS A 75 18.38 -13.19 -0.87
C LYS A 75 16.89 -13.36 -1.13
N PRO A 76 16.34 -12.69 -2.16
CA PRO A 76 14.92 -12.79 -2.47
C PRO A 76 14.57 -14.16 -3.08
N HIS A 77 13.49 -14.77 -2.60
CA HIS A 77 12.90 -16.00 -3.15
C HIS A 77 11.58 -15.64 -3.85
N ARG A 78 11.66 -15.16 -5.07
CA ARG A 78 10.53 -14.60 -5.84
C ARG A 78 9.36 -15.57 -6.00
N GLU A 79 9.63 -16.87 -6.11
CA GLU A 79 8.63 -17.93 -6.21
C GLU A 79 7.75 -18.00 -4.96
N ARG A 80 8.35 -17.89 -3.77
CA ARG A 80 7.60 -17.82 -2.50
C ARG A 80 6.68 -16.61 -2.45
N TYR A 81 7.17 -15.46 -2.92
CA TYR A 81 6.35 -14.24 -2.92
C TYR A 81 5.17 -14.35 -3.87
N ALA A 82 5.37 -14.90 -5.07
CA ALA A 82 4.29 -15.16 -6.01
C ALA A 82 3.26 -16.14 -5.45
N GLU A 83 3.70 -17.20 -4.76
CA GLU A 83 2.84 -18.18 -4.11
C GLU A 83 1.99 -17.54 -3.00
N TYR A 84 2.62 -16.80 -2.06
CA TYR A 84 1.89 -16.14 -0.98
C TYR A 84 0.97 -15.04 -1.46
N SER A 85 1.34 -14.32 -2.52
CA SER A 85 0.47 -13.35 -3.20
C SER A 85 -0.79 -14.03 -3.74
N ARG A 86 -0.65 -15.19 -4.42
CA ARG A 86 -1.78 -15.97 -4.93
C ARG A 86 -2.67 -16.50 -3.80
N MET A 87 -2.08 -17.07 -2.74
CA MET A 87 -2.82 -17.55 -1.57
C MET A 87 -3.62 -16.43 -0.90
N ALA A 88 -3.05 -15.22 -0.80
CA ALA A 88 -3.76 -14.06 -0.26
C ALA A 88 -4.94 -13.67 -1.15
N GLN A 89 -4.76 -13.63 -2.47
CA GLN A 89 -5.84 -13.34 -3.42
C GLN A 89 -6.95 -14.40 -3.34
N GLU A 90 -6.64 -15.67 -3.15
CA GLU A 90 -7.64 -16.73 -2.93
C GLU A 90 -8.47 -16.49 -1.66
N ILE A 91 -7.85 -15.94 -0.60
CA ILE A 91 -8.59 -15.52 0.59
C ILE A 91 -9.53 -14.35 0.25
N TYR A 92 -9.04 -13.34 -0.50
CA TYR A 92 -9.86 -12.18 -0.87
C TYR A 92 -11.05 -12.59 -1.74
N CYS A 93 -10.87 -13.50 -2.68
CA CYS A 93 -11.93 -14.02 -3.54
C CYS A 93 -13.05 -14.80 -2.79
N ARG A 94 -12.85 -15.15 -1.52
CA ARG A 94 -13.93 -15.71 -0.68
C ARG A 94 -14.97 -14.66 -0.30
N PHE A 95 -14.63 -13.38 -0.40
CA PHE A 95 -15.49 -12.26 0.01
C PHE A 95 -16.11 -11.51 -1.17
N THR A 96 -15.48 -11.54 -2.33
CA THR A 96 -15.94 -10.86 -3.55
C THR A 96 -15.22 -11.39 -4.79
N ASP A 97 -15.89 -11.33 -5.95
CA ASP A 97 -15.28 -11.63 -7.25
C ASP A 97 -14.53 -10.43 -7.85
N LEU A 98 -14.72 -9.23 -7.26
CA LEU A 98 -14.09 -8.00 -7.70
C LEU A 98 -12.80 -7.78 -6.90
N VAL A 99 -11.72 -8.42 -7.34
CA VAL A 99 -10.37 -8.36 -6.75
C VAL A 99 -9.40 -7.94 -7.83
N GLU A 100 -8.86 -6.72 -7.69
CA GLU A 100 -7.91 -6.12 -8.63
C GLU A 100 -6.53 -6.04 -8.00
N PRO A 101 -5.54 -6.84 -8.45
CA PRO A 101 -4.16 -6.70 -8.00
C PRO A 101 -3.55 -5.37 -8.46
N PHE A 102 -2.88 -4.68 -7.55
CA PHE A 102 -2.08 -3.48 -7.84
C PHE A 102 -0.59 -3.80 -7.87
N SER A 103 -0.15 -4.68 -6.96
CA SER A 103 1.20 -5.23 -6.93
C SER A 103 1.16 -6.67 -6.41
N LEU A 104 2.31 -7.27 -6.10
CA LEU A 104 2.35 -8.61 -5.50
C LEU A 104 1.74 -8.66 -4.10
N ASP A 105 1.74 -7.54 -3.39
CA ASP A 105 1.31 -7.42 -1.98
C ASP A 105 0.11 -6.49 -1.78
N GLU A 106 -0.39 -5.89 -2.85
CA GLU A 106 -1.50 -4.93 -2.78
C GLU A 106 -2.64 -5.30 -3.72
N CYS A 107 -3.88 -5.23 -3.21
CA CYS A 107 -5.10 -5.46 -4.00
C CYS A 107 -6.18 -4.46 -3.62
N TRP A 108 -6.99 -4.03 -4.60
CA TRP A 108 -8.30 -3.46 -4.33
C TRP A 108 -9.39 -4.52 -4.40
N LEU A 109 -10.39 -4.37 -3.54
CA LEU A 109 -11.58 -5.20 -3.50
C LEU A 109 -12.82 -4.29 -3.53
N ASP A 110 -13.83 -4.65 -4.30
CA ASP A 110 -15.17 -4.08 -4.19
C ASP A 110 -16.08 -5.10 -3.49
N VAL A 111 -16.55 -4.75 -2.30
CA VAL A 111 -17.38 -5.62 -1.47
C VAL A 111 -18.82 -5.10 -1.29
N TYR A 112 -19.24 -4.12 -2.10
CA TYR A 112 -20.60 -3.58 -2.02
C TYR A 112 -21.68 -4.67 -2.16
N GLY A 113 -21.48 -5.67 -3.01
CA GLY A 113 -22.40 -6.80 -3.19
C GLY A 113 -22.38 -7.84 -2.07
N SER A 114 -21.41 -7.78 -1.16
CA SER A 114 -21.12 -8.83 -0.17
C SER A 114 -21.72 -8.56 1.22
N GLU A 115 -22.34 -7.39 1.43
CA GLU A 115 -22.84 -6.91 2.72
C GLU A 115 -23.77 -7.88 3.43
N ARG A 116 -24.68 -8.51 2.68
CA ARG A 116 -25.66 -9.46 3.25
C ARG A 116 -25.01 -10.74 3.82
N LEU A 117 -23.85 -11.12 3.31
CA LEU A 117 -23.16 -12.35 3.69
C LEU A 117 -22.12 -12.11 4.79
N PHE A 118 -21.42 -10.98 4.74
CA PHE A 118 -20.22 -10.77 5.55
C PHE A 118 -20.26 -9.51 6.41
N GLY A 119 -21.30 -8.68 6.29
CA GLY A 119 -21.43 -7.40 6.98
C GLY A 119 -20.88 -6.24 6.17
N ASP A 120 -20.69 -5.08 6.83
CA ASP A 120 -20.20 -3.87 6.17
C ASP A 120 -18.70 -3.95 5.80
N GLY A 121 -18.20 -2.93 5.09
CA GLY A 121 -16.82 -2.91 4.60
C GLY A 121 -15.77 -3.03 5.72
N GLU A 122 -16.02 -2.45 6.89
CA GLU A 122 -15.09 -2.58 8.03
C GLU A 122 -15.12 -4.00 8.60
N GLN A 123 -16.31 -4.61 8.74
CA GLN A 123 -16.45 -5.99 9.22
C GLN A 123 -15.78 -6.97 8.27
N ILE A 124 -15.95 -6.79 6.96
CA ILE A 124 -15.25 -7.61 5.94
C ILE A 124 -13.75 -7.43 6.03
N ALA A 125 -13.26 -6.20 6.14
CA ALA A 125 -11.82 -5.92 6.30
C ALA A 125 -11.23 -6.59 7.53
N GLN A 126 -11.93 -6.57 8.68
CA GLN A 126 -11.49 -7.26 9.89
C GLN A 126 -11.47 -8.79 9.72
N GLN A 127 -12.44 -9.36 8.98
CA GLN A 127 -12.45 -10.79 8.67
C GLN A 127 -11.25 -11.16 7.79
N ILE A 128 -11.01 -10.43 6.71
CA ILE A 128 -9.85 -10.63 5.82
C ILE A 128 -8.55 -10.58 6.63
N ARG A 129 -8.36 -9.53 7.44
CA ARG A 129 -7.16 -9.34 8.27
C ARG A 129 -6.90 -10.54 9.19
N ARG A 130 -7.94 -11.04 9.87
CA ARG A 130 -7.84 -12.21 10.75
C ARG A 130 -7.56 -13.49 9.98
N THR A 131 -8.19 -13.66 8.82
CA THR A 131 -8.03 -14.86 7.97
C THR A 131 -6.62 -14.94 7.41
N VAL A 132 -6.10 -13.86 6.84
CA VAL A 132 -4.69 -13.80 6.35
C VAL A 132 -3.72 -14.12 7.48
N LYS A 133 -3.91 -13.53 8.65
CA LYS A 133 -3.05 -13.81 9.81
C LYS A 133 -3.10 -15.25 10.27
N LYS A 134 -4.29 -15.85 10.30
CA LYS A 134 -4.50 -17.24 10.74
C LYS A 134 -3.98 -18.26 9.73
N GLU A 135 -4.26 -18.04 8.45
CA GLU A 135 -3.99 -19.04 7.42
C GLU A 135 -2.59 -18.89 6.81
N LEU A 136 -2.09 -17.66 6.67
CA LEU A 136 -0.79 -17.39 6.03
C LEU A 136 0.32 -17.00 7.01
N GLY A 137 -0.01 -16.68 8.27
CA GLY A 137 0.96 -16.16 9.23
C GLY A 137 1.46 -14.74 8.90
N LEU A 138 0.85 -14.06 7.92
CA LEU A 138 1.16 -12.70 7.51
C LEU A 138 0.18 -11.70 8.13
N THR A 139 0.59 -10.44 8.20
CA THR A 139 -0.31 -9.35 8.60
C THR A 139 -0.60 -8.43 7.42
N VAL A 140 -1.78 -7.83 7.41
CA VAL A 140 -2.22 -6.87 6.40
C VAL A 140 -2.71 -5.58 7.03
N SER A 141 -2.52 -4.47 6.33
CA SER A 141 -3.18 -3.20 6.66
C SER A 141 -4.24 -2.93 5.58
N ILE A 142 -5.46 -2.62 6.01
CA ILE A 142 -6.59 -2.47 5.11
C ILE A 142 -7.21 -1.09 5.28
N GLY A 143 -7.32 -0.38 4.17
CA GLY A 143 -8.12 0.84 4.09
C GLY A 143 -9.50 0.52 3.53
N VAL A 144 -10.53 1.09 4.12
CA VAL A 144 -11.93 0.95 3.73
C VAL A 144 -12.46 2.33 3.37
N SER A 145 -13.01 2.48 2.16
CA SER A 145 -13.51 3.78 1.71
C SER A 145 -14.60 3.60 0.64
N TYR A 146 -15.07 4.70 0.09
CA TYR A 146 -16.02 4.75 -1.02
C TYR A 146 -15.34 4.86 -2.40
N ASN A 147 -14.01 4.99 -2.47
CA ASN A 147 -13.21 4.97 -3.69
C ASN A 147 -11.84 4.34 -3.49
N LYS A 148 -11.17 4.02 -4.60
CA LYS A 148 -9.86 3.32 -4.60
C LYS A 148 -8.75 4.16 -3.97
N VAL A 149 -8.74 5.46 -4.22
CA VAL A 149 -7.66 6.37 -3.77
C VAL A 149 -7.67 6.50 -2.26
N PHE A 150 -8.83 6.74 -1.64
CA PHE A 150 -8.93 6.88 -0.20
C PHE A 150 -8.82 5.54 0.52
N ALA A 151 -9.25 4.44 -0.11
CA ALA A 151 -8.96 3.10 0.42
C ALA A 151 -7.44 2.84 0.49
N LYS A 152 -6.68 3.17 -0.58
CA LYS A 152 -5.21 3.06 -0.56
C LYS A 152 -4.59 3.94 0.54
N LEU A 153 -5.02 5.18 0.65
CA LEU A 153 -4.56 6.10 1.69
C LEU A 153 -4.82 5.54 3.10
N GLY A 154 -6.00 4.93 3.30
CA GLY A 154 -6.39 4.30 4.57
C GLY A 154 -5.47 3.12 4.94
N SER A 155 -5.08 2.29 3.97
CA SER A 155 -4.18 1.17 4.22
C SER A 155 -2.79 1.61 4.69
N ASP A 156 -2.33 2.81 4.28
CA ASP A 156 -1.05 3.37 4.67
C ASP A 156 -1.09 4.10 6.03
N TYR A 157 -2.28 4.53 6.48
CA TYR A 157 -2.43 5.47 7.60
C TYR A 157 -2.06 4.90 8.97
N LYS A 158 -2.43 3.65 9.27
CA LYS A 158 -2.21 3.00 10.59
C LYS A 158 -1.38 1.72 10.52
N LYS A 159 -0.47 1.58 9.53
CA LYS A 159 0.41 0.40 9.43
C LYS A 159 1.24 0.18 10.70
N PRO A 160 1.49 -1.06 11.12
CA PRO A 160 1.06 -2.34 10.54
C PRO A 160 -0.20 -2.93 11.20
N ASP A 161 -0.75 -4.01 10.57
CA ASP A 161 -1.82 -4.89 11.11
C ASP A 161 -3.05 -4.12 11.60
N ALA A 162 -3.59 -3.24 10.75
CA ALA A 162 -4.67 -2.33 11.11
C ALA A 162 -5.75 -2.23 10.02
N VAL A 163 -6.96 -1.84 10.43
CA VAL A 163 -8.02 -1.41 9.54
C VAL A 163 -8.27 0.09 9.77
N THR A 164 -8.37 0.85 8.68
CA THR A 164 -8.69 2.28 8.71
C THR A 164 -9.87 2.55 7.80
N VAL A 165 -10.92 3.16 8.33
CA VAL A 165 -12.08 3.59 7.55
C VAL A 165 -11.95 5.08 7.24
N PHE A 166 -12.03 5.43 5.96
CA PHE A 166 -12.09 6.79 5.46
C PHE A 166 -13.38 6.99 4.68
N GLY A 167 -14.45 7.41 5.39
CA GLY A 167 -15.69 7.85 4.80
C GLY A 167 -15.62 9.31 4.33
N ARG A 168 -16.75 9.82 3.83
CA ARG A 168 -16.84 11.20 3.32
C ARG A 168 -16.63 12.24 4.44
N GLU A 169 -17.07 11.92 5.64
CA GLU A 169 -16.95 12.77 6.83
C GLU A 169 -15.50 12.95 7.31
N GLN A 170 -14.60 12.02 7.00
CA GLN A 170 -13.19 12.15 7.33
C GLN A 170 -12.39 12.99 6.30
N MET A 171 -12.98 13.33 5.16
CA MET A 171 -12.28 14.02 4.08
C MET A 171 -11.61 15.31 4.56
N GLU A 172 -12.37 16.28 5.08
CA GLU A 172 -11.81 17.54 5.57
C GLU A 172 -11.16 17.41 6.95
N ALA A 173 -11.75 16.57 7.79
CA ALA A 173 -11.30 16.43 9.18
C ALA A 173 -9.91 15.78 9.29
N ILE A 174 -9.61 14.80 8.43
CA ILE A 174 -8.39 13.98 8.48
C ILE A 174 -7.63 14.02 7.16
N ILE A 175 -8.25 13.60 6.05
CA ILE A 175 -7.55 13.33 4.77
C ILE A 175 -6.89 14.61 4.24
N TRP A 176 -7.60 15.74 4.24
CA TRP A 176 -7.05 16.99 3.75
C TRP A 176 -5.89 17.55 4.58
N LYS A 177 -5.71 17.07 5.82
CA LYS A 177 -4.57 17.45 6.66
C LYS A 177 -3.32 16.62 6.42
N LEU A 178 -3.44 15.50 5.69
CA LEU A 178 -2.30 14.66 5.36
C LEU A 178 -1.39 15.34 4.35
N PRO A 179 -0.07 15.03 4.38
CA PRO A 179 0.88 15.55 3.41
C PRO A 179 0.44 15.24 1.98
N ALA A 180 0.64 16.16 1.05
CA ALA A 180 0.35 15.95 -0.37
C ALA A 180 1.01 14.68 -0.94
N GLN A 181 2.19 14.34 -0.45
CA GLN A 181 2.96 13.16 -0.84
C GLN A 181 2.31 11.84 -0.39
N ALA A 182 1.34 11.86 0.52
CA ALA A 182 0.58 10.67 0.90
C ALA A 182 -0.47 10.29 -0.15
N LEU A 183 -0.85 11.22 -1.04
CA LEU A 183 -1.81 10.94 -2.10
C LEU A 183 -1.21 10.04 -3.17
N LEU A 184 -1.99 9.08 -3.63
CA LEU A 184 -1.61 8.14 -4.69
C LEU A 184 -1.05 8.90 -5.92
N PHE A 185 0.04 8.42 -6.48
CA PHE A 185 0.80 9.00 -7.60
C PHE A 185 1.52 10.34 -7.33
N VAL A 186 1.59 10.80 -6.09
CA VAL A 186 2.48 11.90 -5.72
C VAL A 186 3.85 11.35 -5.32
N GLY A 187 4.67 11.07 -6.33
CA GLY A 187 6.07 10.68 -6.11
C GLY A 187 6.97 11.85 -5.69
N PRO A 188 8.26 11.60 -5.38
CA PRO A 188 9.19 12.63 -4.91
C PRO A 188 9.33 13.84 -5.83
N HIS A 189 9.30 13.63 -7.15
CA HIS A 189 9.39 14.72 -8.13
C HIS A 189 8.15 15.61 -8.11
N THR A 190 6.97 15.00 -8.15
CA THR A 190 5.69 15.71 -8.08
C THR A 190 5.55 16.45 -6.75
N GLY A 191 5.93 15.80 -5.63
CA GLY A 191 5.93 16.43 -4.31
C GLY A 191 6.80 17.70 -4.26
N LYS A 192 8.03 17.65 -4.75
CA LYS A 192 8.91 18.82 -4.85
C LYS A 192 8.33 19.94 -5.74
N THR A 193 7.62 19.57 -6.79
CA THR A 193 6.94 20.57 -7.64
C THR A 193 5.80 21.24 -6.88
N LEU A 194 4.95 20.48 -6.20
CA LEU A 194 3.87 21.01 -5.38
C LEU A 194 4.39 21.95 -4.27
N GLU A 195 5.45 21.55 -3.57
CA GLU A 195 6.10 22.36 -2.52
C GLU A 195 6.57 23.74 -3.02
N LYS A 196 7.10 23.84 -4.25
CA LYS A 196 7.51 25.11 -4.85
C LYS A 196 6.35 26.10 -5.02
N PHE A 197 5.12 25.59 -5.10
CA PHE A 197 3.90 26.39 -5.20
C PHE A 197 3.16 26.53 -3.86
N GLY A 198 3.79 26.14 -2.75
CA GLY A 198 3.21 26.24 -1.40
C GLY A 198 2.11 25.19 -1.13
N ILE A 199 2.05 24.13 -1.91
CA ILE A 199 1.08 23.03 -1.77
C ILE A 199 1.72 21.92 -0.94
N HIS A 200 1.30 21.78 0.31
CA HIS A 200 1.91 20.86 1.27
C HIS A 200 0.98 19.72 1.68
N THR A 201 -0.32 19.92 1.59
CA THR A 201 -1.34 18.96 2.05
C THR A 201 -2.25 18.51 0.91
N ILE A 202 -2.97 17.40 1.12
CA ILE A 202 -4.02 16.96 0.19
C ILE A 202 -5.11 18.02 0.07
N GLY A 203 -5.45 18.72 1.17
CA GLY A 203 -6.40 19.82 1.18
C GLY A 203 -5.94 21.01 0.36
N ASP A 204 -4.64 21.30 0.30
CA ASP A 204 -4.13 22.37 -0.57
C ASP A 204 -4.35 22.00 -2.05
N ILE A 205 -4.11 20.73 -2.44
CA ILE A 205 -4.42 20.24 -3.80
C ILE A 205 -5.93 20.39 -4.08
N ALA A 206 -6.78 19.97 -3.14
CA ALA A 206 -8.23 19.97 -3.33
C ALA A 206 -8.81 21.39 -3.53
N ARG A 207 -8.24 22.38 -2.84
CA ARG A 207 -8.67 23.79 -2.91
C ARG A 207 -8.11 24.56 -4.10
N MET A 208 -7.16 24.00 -4.83
CA MET A 208 -6.64 24.64 -6.03
C MET A 208 -7.71 24.71 -7.12
N GLU A 209 -7.62 25.75 -7.95
CA GLU A 209 -8.39 25.81 -9.19
C GLU A 209 -7.93 24.74 -10.17
N LEU A 210 -8.84 23.94 -10.73
CA LEU A 210 -8.52 22.86 -11.69
C LEU A 210 -7.67 23.37 -12.87
N PRO A 211 -7.95 24.55 -13.49
CA PRO A 211 -7.09 25.08 -14.54
C PRO A 211 -5.65 25.37 -14.08
N ALA A 212 -5.45 25.75 -12.82
CA ALA A 212 -4.11 25.97 -12.28
C ALA A 212 -3.35 24.65 -12.10
N MET A 213 -4.01 23.60 -11.60
CA MET A 213 -3.44 22.26 -11.49
C MET A 213 -3.07 21.68 -12.88
N ARG A 214 -3.92 21.90 -13.90
CA ARG A 214 -3.63 21.53 -15.28
C ARG A 214 -2.41 22.26 -15.85
N ARG A 215 -2.27 23.56 -15.60
CA ARG A 215 -1.09 24.33 -16.06
C ARG A 215 0.20 23.85 -15.40
N MET A 216 0.13 23.47 -14.12
CA MET A 216 1.27 23.06 -13.32
C MET A 216 1.79 21.66 -13.67
N LEU A 217 0.90 20.68 -13.80
CA LEU A 217 1.22 19.25 -13.89
C LEU A 217 0.53 18.52 -15.06
N GLY A 218 -0.14 19.24 -15.94
CA GLY A 218 -0.86 18.65 -17.08
C GLY A 218 -1.99 17.72 -16.63
N ARG A 219 -2.13 16.58 -17.31
CA ARG A 219 -3.14 15.55 -17.00
C ARG A 219 -2.95 14.97 -15.58
N ALA A 220 -1.71 14.86 -15.10
CA ALA A 220 -1.45 14.40 -13.74
C ALA A 220 -2.03 15.37 -12.71
N GLY A 221 -1.95 16.68 -12.92
CA GLY A 221 -2.55 17.68 -12.05
C GLY A 221 -4.07 17.58 -11.95
N GLU A 222 -4.73 17.30 -13.07
CA GLU A 222 -6.18 17.04 -13.09
C GLU A 222 -6.55 15.79 -12.31
N ALA A 223 -5.81 14.69 -12.50
CA ALA A 223 -6.02 13.47 -11.75
C ALA A 223 -5.82 13.67 -10.24
N LEU A 224 -4.74 14.36 -9.83
CA LEU A 224 -4.48 14.65 -8.42
C LEU A 224 -5.56 15.53 -7.79
N TRP A 225 -6.07 16.50 -8.53
CA TRP A 225 -7.21 17.33 -8.06
C TRP A 225 -8.47 16.47 -7.86
N THR A 226 -8.79 15.61 -8.82
CA THR A 226 -9.91 14.65 -8.73
C THR A 226 -9.75 13.74 -7.51
N TYR A 227 -8.56 13.20 -7.29
CA TYR A 227 -8.26 12.32 -6.15
C TYR A 227 -8.36 13.04 -4.82
N ALA A 228 -7.78 14.24 -4.69
CA ALA A 228 -7.82 15.03 -3.47
C ALA A 228 -9.26 15.44 -3.06
N ASN A 229 -10.13 15.60 -4.05
CA ASN A 229 -11.56 15.89 -3.84
C ASN A 229 -12.42 14.62 -3.66
N GLY A 230 -11.83 13.43 -3.63
CA GLY A 230 -12.55 12.18 -3.46
C GLY A 230 -13.51 11.84 -4.61
N LEU A 231 -13.25 12.36 -5.80
CA LEU A 231 -14.10 12.24 -6.99
C LEU A 231 -13.68 11.07 -7.91
N ASP A 232 -12.73 10.24 -7.47
CA ASP A 232 -12.37 9.03 -8.21
C ASP A 232 -13.53 8.04 -8.24
N THR A 233 -13.91 7.63 -9.45
CA THR A 233 -15.00 6.66 -9.72
C THR A 233 -14.49 5.43 -10.46
N SER A 234 -13.18 5.22 -10.48
CA SER A 234 -12.61 4.06 -11.17
C SER A 234 -13.09 2.76 -10.52
N PRO A 235 -13.67 1.83 -11.31
CA PRO A 235 -14.17 0.57 -10.78
C PRO A 235 -13.02 -0.35 -10.37
N VAL A 236 -13.30 -1.30 -9.49
CA VAL A 236 -12.42 -2.43 -9.20
C VAL A 236 -12.68 -3.51 -10.26
N ALA A 237 -11.61 -3.98 -10.90
CA ALA A 237 -11.70 -5.02 -11.91
C ALA A 237 -12.01 -6.39 -11.27
N ALA A 238 -12.65 -7.27 -12.05
CA ALA A 238 -12.88 -8.65 -11.62
C ALA A 238 -11.56 -9.44 -11.53
N ALA A 239 -11.55 -10.44 -10.66
CA ALA A 239 -10.39 -11.33 -10.50
C ALA A 239 -10.03 -11.99 -11.85
N GLY A 240 -8.76 -11.94 -12.22
CA GLY A 240 -8.25 -12.47 -13.49
C GLY A 240 -8.47 -11.57 -14.72
N ALA A 241 -9.21 -10.47 -14.62
CA ALA A 241 -9.39 -9.51 -15.71
C ALA A 241 -8.25 -8.48 -15.82
N ALA A 242 -7.51 -8.25 -14.73
CA ALA A 242 -6.37 -7.35 -14.74
C ALA A 242 -5.15 -8.04 -15.37
N GLU A 243 -4.51 -7.39 -16.36
CA GLU A 243 -3.17 -7.81 -16.78
C GLU A 243 -2.25 -7.77 -15.55
N PRO A 244 -1.36 -8.78 -15.39
CA PRO A 244 -0.39 -8.75 -14.31
C PRO A 244 0.42 -7.45 -14.41
N PRO A 245 0.77 -6.83 -13.27
CA PRO A 245 1.49 -5.55 -13.27
C PRO A 245 2.77 -5.67 -14.12
N LYS A 246 2.92 -4.77 -15.08
CA LYS A 246 4.03 -4.76 -16.07
C LYS A 246 5.38 -4.35 -15.47
N THR A 247 5.44 -4.10 -14.18
CA THR A 247 6.66 -3.66 -13.50
C THR A 247 7.08 -4.63 -12.43
N ILE A 248 8.09 -5.38 -12.77
CA ILE A 248 9.04 -5.90 -11.81
C ILE A 248 10.08 -4.78 -11.67
N GLY A 249 9.95 -3.96 -10.63
CA GLY A 249 10.96 -2.97 -10.29
C GLY A 249 12.25 -3.64 -9.85
#